data_914915c23f7e879876fa89bd2ce640d7
#
_entry.id   914915c23f7e879876fa89bd2ce640d7
#
_cell.length_a   1.000
_cell.length_b   1.000
_cell.length_c   1.000
_cell.angle_alpha   90.00
_cell.angle_beta   90.00
_cell.angle_gamma   90.00
#
_symmetry.space_group_name_H-M   'P 1'
#
loop_
_entity.id
_entity.type
_entity.pdbx_description
1 polymer ?
#
loop_
_entity_poly.entity_id
_entity_poly.type
_entity_poly.pdbx_seq_one_letter_code
_entity_poly.pdbx_strand_id
1 'polypeptide(L)'
;MTDASRDAEPLILETTDGAVRHLTLNRPKALNSFTTPMLQALAAALERAATDASVRCVVLRGAGRAFCAGQDLSDPNVAPDFSAGAKPKDLGAHIEANYAPMLERLRGMPVPTLAVVQGVAAGA
;
A
#
# COMPACT_ATOMS: atom_id res chain seq x y z
N MET A 1 -5.81 -19.68 23.82
CA MET A 1 -6.22 -18.54 23.00
C MET A 1 -5.02 -18.02 22.23
N THR A 2 -4.92 -18.38 20.97
CA THR A 2 -3.89 -17.84 20.08
C THR A 2 -4.24 -16.38 19.79
N ASP A 3 -3.33 -15.51 20.15
CA ASP A 3 -3.45 -14.09 19.84
C ASP A 3 -3.25 -13.93 18.32
N ALA A 4 -4.35 -13.86 17.58
CA ALA A 4 -4.36 -13.72 16.12
C ALA A 4 -3.62 -12.46 15.64
N SER A 5 -3.32 -11.51 16.53
CA SER A 5 -2.58 -10.30 16.21
C SER A 5 -1.07 -10.53 16.07
N ARG A 6 -0.55 -11.64 16.60
CA ARG A 6 0.88 -11.97 16.54
C ARG A 6 1.30 -12.71 15.27
N ASP A 7 0.35 -13.34 14.59
CA ASP A 7 0.61 -14.17 13.41
C ASP A 7 0.23 -13.50 12.08
N ALA A 8 -0.30 -12.27 12.11
CA ALA A 8 -0.64 -11.56 10.89
C ALA A 8 0.63 -11.02 10.22
N GLU A 9 0.91 -11.44 8.99
CA GLU A 9 1.99 -10.89 8.20
C GLU A 9 1.76 -9.39 7.94
N PRO A 10 2.84 -8.59 7.91
CA PRO A 10 2.73 -7.19 7.55
C PRO A 10 2.10 -6.98 6.17
N LEU A 11 1.29 -5.93 6.02
CA LEU A 11 0.69 -5.55 4.73
C LEU A 11 1.73 -5.06 3.73
N ILE A 12 2.83 -4.50 4.23
CA ILE A 12 3.99 -4.10 3.45
C ILE A 12 5.21 -4.79 4.06
N LEU A 13 5.90 -5.59 3.27
CA LEU A 13 7.18 -6.17 3.68
C LEU A 13 8.30 -5.18 3.38
N GLU A 14 9.11 -4.89 4.37
CA GLU A 14 10.29 -4.04 4.22
C GLU A 14 11.54 -4.89 4.36
N THR A 15 12.37 -4.94 3.32
CA THR A 15 13.66 -5.61 3.37
C THR A 15 14.74 -4.69 2.84
N THR A 16 15.98 -4.91 3.26
CA THR A 16 17.11 -4.10 2.83
C THR A 16 18.20 -5.01 2.29
N ASP A 17 18.67 -4.70 1.09
CA ASP A 17 19.80 -5.36 0.46
C ASP A 17 20.83 -4.28 0.11
N GLY A 18 21.90 -4.20 0.90
CA GLY A 18 22.87 -3.12 0.78
C GLY A 18 22.20 -1.76 1.00
N ALA A 19 22.22 -0.91 0.00
CA ALA A 19 21.59 0.41 0.02
C ALA A 19 20.20 0.44 -0.64
N VAL A 20 19.64 -0.72 -1.00
CA VAL A 20 18.35 -0.85 -1.65
C VAL A 20 17.28 -1.27 -0.64
N ARG A 21 16.26 -0.46 -0.48
CA ARG A 21 15.08 -0.77 0.30
C ARG A 21 14.00 -1.35 -0.61
N HIS A 22 13.60 -2.60 -0.33
CA HIS A 22 12.47 -3.23 -1.00
C HIS A 22 11.22 -3.07 -0.18
N LEU A 23 10.18 -2.54 -0.79
CA LEU A 23 8.83 -2.45 -0.23
C LEU A 23 7.92 -3.37 -1.05
N THR A 24 7.40 -4.41 -0.42
CA THR A 24 6.59 -5.42 -1.10
C THR A 24 5.15 -5.35 -0.63
N LEU A 25 4.23 -5.08 -1.57
CA LEU A 25 2.79 -5.17 -1.30
C LEU A 25 2.47 -6.62 -0.97
N ASN A 26 1.89 -6.88 0.21
CA ASN A 26 1.78 -8.23 0.75
C ASN A 26 0.34 -8.64 1.09
N ARG A 27 -0.52 -8.60 0.10
CA ARG A 27 -1.86 -9.19 0.11
C ARG A 27 -2.07 -10.06 -1.15
N PRO A 28 -1.20 -11.08 -1.39
CA PRO A 28 -1.21 -11.80 -2.66
C PRO A 28 -2.53 -12.51 -2.96
N LYS A 29 -3.28 -12.95 -1.95
CA LYS A 29 -4.60 -13.59 -2.13
C LYS A 29 -5.64 -12.62 -2.67
N ALA A 30 -5.47 -11.32 -2.46
CA ALA A 30 -6.32 -10.25 -2.98
C ALA A 30 -5.66 -9.50 -4.15
N LEU A 31 -4.65 -10.11 -4.80
CA LEU A 31 -3.86 -9.51 -5.87
C LEU A 31 -3.28 -8.14 -5.48
N ASN A 32 -2.91 -7.99 -4.22
CA ASN A 32 -2.36 -6.78 -3.62
C ASN A 32 -3.24 -5.54 -3.76
N SER A 33 -4.57 -5.71 -3.87
CA SER A 33 -5.48 -4.59 -3.89
C SER A 33 -5.39 -3.77 -2.61
N PHE A 34 -5.50 -2.45 -2.74
CA PHE A 34 -5.30 -1.51 -1.65
C PHE A 34 -6.50 -1.44 -0.72
N THR A 35 -6.25 -1.71 0.56
CA THR A 35 -7.13 -1.32 1.66
C THR A 35 -6.60 -0.03 2.29
N THR A 36 -7.43 0.63 3.10
CA THR A 36 -7.00 1.82 3.85
C THR A 36 -5.79 1.53 4.76
N PRO A 37 -5.78 0.46 5.56
CA PRO A 37 -4.58 0.13 6.36
C PRO A 37 -3.33 -0.09 5.52
N MET A 38 -3.48 -0.69 4.33
CA MET A 38 -2.35 -0.94 3.43
C MET A 38 -1.77 0.35 2.85
N LEU A 39 -2.62 1.30 2.47
CA LEU A 39 -2.18 2.63 2.01
C LEU A 39 -1.43 3.38 3.10
N GLN A 40 -1.94 3.33 4.34
CA GLN A 40 -1.28 3.93 5.49
C GLN A 40 0.06 3.26 5.80
N ALA A 41 0.11 1.94 5.72
CA ALA A 41 1.36 1.18 5.91
C ALA A 41 2.40 1.52 4.84
N LEU A 42 1.97 1.66 3.59
CA LEU A 42 2.87 2.03 2.49
C LEU A 42 3.40 3.45 2.67
N ALA A 43 2.55 4.41 3.03
CA ALA A 43 2.98 5.78 3.30
C ALA A 43 4.03 5.82 4.43
N ALA A 44 3.80 5.07 5.51
CA ALA A 44 4.73 4.97 6.63
C ALA A 44 6.07 4.33 6.21
N ALA A 45 6.04 3.28 5.40
CA ALA A 45 7.23 2.62 4.89
C ALA A 45 8.06 3.54 3.98
N LEU A 46 7.39 4.31 3.12
CA LEU A 46 8.04 5.32 2.28
C LEU A 46 8.70 6.41 3.12
N GLU A 47 8.04 6.86 4.18
CA GLU A 47 8.61 7.83 5.12
C GLU A 47 9.88 7.30 5.79
N ARG A 48 9.86 6.05 6.27
CA ARG A 48 11.06 5.43 6.86
C ARG A 48 12.21 5.35 5.87
N ALA A 49 11.92 4.99 4.63
CA ALA A 49 12.94 4.95 3.57
C ALA A 49 13.48 6.34 3.25
N ALA A 50 12.62 7.35 3.21
CA ALA A 50 13.02 8.73 2.90
C ALA A 50 13.94 9.35 3.96
N THR A 51 13.77 8.94 5.22
CA THR A 51 14.55 9.48 6.35
C THR A 51 15.75 8.63 6.75
N ASP A 52 15.95 7.49 6.10
CA ASP A 52 17.09 6.60 6.33
C ASP A 52 18.23 6.96 5.34
N ALA A 53 19.28 7.58 5.87
CA ALA A 53 20.43 8.02 5.06
C ALA A 53 21.19 6.87 4.38
N SER A 54 21.04 5.63 4.87
CA SER A 54 21.67 4.45 4.26
C SER A 54 20.92 3.94 3.03
N VAL A 55 19.66 4.36 2.82
CA VAL A 55 18.86 3.99 1.66
C VAL A 55 19.20 4.89 0.47
N ARG A 56 19.61 4.28 -0.64
CA ARG A 56 19.98 4.98 -1.87
C ARG A 56 19.08 4.67 -3.05
N CYS A 57 18.18 3.72 -2.90
CA CYS A 57 17.17 3.35 -3.88
C CYS A 57 16.01 2.64 -3.19
N VAL A 58 14.79 2.88 -3.67
CA VAL A 58 13.59 2.16 -3.21
C VAL A 58 13.04 1.36 -4.38
N VAL A 59 12.76 0.08 -4.13
CA VAL A 59 12.13 -0.83 -5.09
C VAL A 59 10.77 -1.22 -4.56
N LEU A 60 9.72 -0.95 -5.33
CA LEU A 60 8.35 -1.31 -5.01
C LEU A 60 7.96 -2.59 -5.77
N ARG A 61 7.49 -3.58 -5.04
CA ARG A 61 7.14 -4.91 -5.57
C ARG A 61 5.76 -5.34 -5.10
N GLY A 62 5.23 -6.37 -5.76
CA GLY A 62 4.06 -7.10 -5.28
C GLY A 62 4.41 -8.55 -4.96
N ALA A 63 3.92 -9.07 -3.85
CA ALA A 63 4.02 -10.49 -3.53
C ALA A 63 3.07 -11.30 -4.43
N GLY A 64 3.49 -12.50 -4.80
CA GLY A 64 2.67 -13.40 -5.58
C GLY A 64 2.62 -13.05 -7.08
N ARG A 65 1.48 -13.34 -7.71
CA ARG A 65 1.32 -13.30 -9.17
C ARG A 65 0.96 -11.93 -9.76
N ALA A 66 0.62 -10.95 -8.92
CA ALA A 66 0.22 -9.62 -9.37
C ALA A 66 0.98 -8.53 -8.66
N PHE A 67 1.19 -7.40 -9.34
CA PHE A 67 1.72 -6.20 -8.70
C PHE A 67 0.66 -5.57 -7.81
N CYS A 68 -0.44 -5.09 -8.38
CA CYS A 68 -1.55 -4.51 -7.64
C CYS A 68 -2.80 -4.46 -8.52
N ALA A 69 -3.93 -4.92 -8.00
CA ALA A 69 -5.20 -4.88 -8.72
C ALA A 69 -5.99 -3.58 -8.54
N GLY A 70 -5.43 -2.61 -7.80
CA GLY A 70 -6.07 -1.32 -7.55
C GLY A 70 -6.77 -1.25 -6.19
N GLN A 71 -7.75 -0.38 -6.08
CA GLN A 71 -8.53 -0.21 -4.86
C GLN A 71 -9.32 -1.48 -4.52
N ASP A 72 -9.20 -1.95 -3.28
CA ASP A 72 -10.07 -3.03 -2.79
C ASP A 72 -11.48 -2.49 -2.61
N LEU A 73 -12.42 -3.00 -3.39
CA LEU A 73 -13.80 -2.53 -3.40
C LEU A 73 -14.60 -2.98 -2.17
N SER A 74 -14.03 -3.84 -1.35
CA SER A 74 -14.62 -4.23 -0.06
C SER A 74 -14.15 -3.37 1.11
N ASP A 75 -13.21 -2.46 0.89
CA ASP A 75 -12.76 -1.52 1.92
C ASP A 75 -13.92 -0.66 2.40
N PRO A 76 -14.15 -0.51 3.72
CA PRO A 76 -15.29 0.24 4.26
C PRO A 76 -15.39 1.70 3.80
N ASN A 77 -14.27 2.32 3.43
CA ASN A 77 -14.27 3.69 2.91
C ASN A 77 -14.78 3.80 1.47
N VAL A 78 -14.90 2.68 0.77
CA VAL A 78 -15.26 2.64 -0.66
C VAL A 78 -16.50 1.80 -0.90
N ALA A 79 -16.66 0.70 -0.15
CA ALA A 79 -17.76 -0.25 -0.34
C ALA A 79 -19.11 0.46 -0.20
N PRO A 80 -20.03 0.23 -1.16
CA PRO A 80 -21.35 0.83 -1.08
C PRO A 80 -22.12 0.26 0.12
N ASP A 81 -22.89 1.15 0.77
CA ASP A 81 -23.80 0.77 1.83
C ASP A 81 -25.23 0.88 1.29
N PHE A 82 -25.90 -0.25 1.14
CA PHE A 82 -27.27 -0.33 0.63
C PHE A 82 -28.33 -0.30 1.72
N SER A 83 -27.94 -0.06 2.98
CA SER A 83 -28.90 0.04 4.09
C SER A 83 -29.78 1.28 3.95
N ALA A 84 -31.00 1.22 4.54
CA ALA A 84 -31.94 2.33 4.48
C ALA A 84 -31.37 3.56 5.20
N GLY A 85 -31.36 4.72 4.51
CA GLY A 85 -30.83 5.97 5.05
C GLY A 85 -29.32 6.13 4.98
N ALA A 86 -28.60 5.18 4.39
CA ALA A 86 -27.17 5.31 4.18
C ALA A 86 -26.84 6.43 3.21
N LYS A 87 -25.82 7.22 3.54
CA LYS A 87 -25.32 8.29 2.66
C LYS A 87 -24.30 7.71 1.67
N PRO A 88 -24.17 8.29 0.47
CA PRO A 88 -23.10 7.94 -0.46
C PRO A 88 -21.73 8.12 0.18
N LYS A 89 -20.79 7.26 -0.17
CA LYS A 89 -19.39 7.39 0.27
C LYS A 89 -18.76 8.62 -0.39
N ASP A 90 -18.00 9.37 0.39
CA ASP A 90 -17.17 10.46 -0.12
C ASP A 90 -15.81 9.89 -0.56
N LEU A 91 -15.72 9.49 -1.83
CA LEU A 91 -14.49 8.94 -2.39
C LEU A 91 -13.38 9.98 -2.49
N GLY A 92 -13.71 11.25 -2.70
CA GLY A 92 -12.74 12.33 -2.70
C GLY A 92 -12.05 12.49 -1.35
N ALA A 93 -12.79 12.40 -0.27
CA ALA A 93 -12.22 12.44 1.09
C ALA A 93 -11.30 11.25 1.34
N HIS A 94 -11.66 10.06 0.88
CA HIS A 94 -10.82 8.86 0.97
C HIS A 94 -9.51 9.04 0.18
N ILE A 95 -9.59 9.56 -1.03
CA ILE A 95 -8.40 9.82 -1.86
C ILE A 95 -7.47 10.82 -1.17
N GLU A 96 -8.00 11.93 -0.67
CA GLU A 96 -7.19 12.94 0.03
C GLU A 96 -6.57 12.41 1.32
N ALA A 97 -7.30 11.61 2.09
CA ALA A 97 -6.84 11.12 3.38
C ALA A 97 -5.82 9.97 3.25
N ASN A 98 -5.95 9.11 2.24
CA ASN A 98 -5.24 7.84 2.19
C ASN A 98 -4.34 7.66 0.95
N TYR A 99 -4.77 8.10 -0.23
CA TYR A 99 -3.95 8.03 -1.44
C TYR A 99 -2.98 9.20 -1.56
N ALA A 100 -3.44 10.42 -1.34
CA ALA A 100 -2.60 11.60 -1.51
C ALA A 100 -1.34 11.57 -0.64
N PRO A 101 -1.40 11.24 0.66
CA PRO A 101 -0.19 11.14 1.48
C PRO A 101 0.82 10.12 0.97
N MET A 102 0.36 8.96 0.53
CA MET A 102 1.24 7.92 -0.03
C MET A 102 1.90 8.40 -1.32
N LEU A 103 1.12 9.00 -2.23
CA LEU A 103 1.62 9.50 -3.51
C LEU A 103 2.60 10.67 -3.32
N GLU A 104 2.31 11.58 -2.39
CA GLU A 104 3.22 12.70 -2.07
C GLU A 104 4.57 12.19 -1.57
N ARG A 105 4.58 11.17 -0.71
CA ARG A 105 5.83 10.57 -0.24
C ARG A 105 6.58 9.86 -1.37
N LEU A 106 5.86 9.13 -2.22
CA LEU A 106 6.47 8.44 -3.35
C LEU A 106 7.11 9.44 -4.34
N ARG A 107 6.37 10.50 -4.68
CA ARG A 107 6.85 11.53 -5.61
C ARG A 107 7.96 12.41 -5.02
N GLY A 108 7.92 12.63 -3.72
CA GLY A 108 8.91 13.41 -2.99
C GLY A 108 10.11 12.61 -2.48
N MET A 109 10.24 11.34 -2.87
CA MET A 109 11.34 10.50 -2.41
C MET A 109 12.71 11.09 -2.82
N PRO A 110 13.66 11.26 -1.87
CA PRO A 110 14.96 11.87 -2.16
C PRO A 110 15.91 10.96 -2.94
N VAL A 111 15.52 9.70 -3.17
CA VAL A 111 16.32 8.71 -3.91
C VAL A 111 15.48 8.14 -5.06
N PRO A 112 16.10 7.50 -6.07
CA PRO A 112 15.36 6.86 -7.14
C PRO A 112 14.39 5.79 -6.63
N THR A 113 13.23 5.71 -7.28
CA THR A 113 12.22 4.69 -7.03
C THR A 113 12.00 3.87 -8.29
N LEU A 114 11.90 2.56 -8.11
CA LEU A 114 11.67 1.59 -9.18
C LEU A 114 10.44 0.76 -8.84
N ALA A 115 9.57 0.53 -9.79
CA ALA A 115 8.52 -0.45 -9.67
C ALA A 115 8.88 -1.70 -10.48
N VAL A 116 8.84 -2.87 -9.83
CA VAL A 116 8.97 -4.16 -10.50
C VAL A 116 7.57 -4.71 -10.68
N VAL A 117 7.05 -4.60 -11.89
CA VAL A 117 5.66 -4.92 -12.19
C VAL A 117 5.58 -6.29 -12.85
N GLN A 118 4.94 -7.24 -12.16
CA GLN A 118 4.59 -8.54 -12.72
C GLN A 118 3.07 -8.71 -12.73
N GLY A 119 2.53 -9.34 -13.78
CA GLY A 119 1.10 -9.59 -13.88
C GLY A 119 0.27 -8.32 -13.89
N VAL A 120 -0.83 -8.33 -13.14
CA VAL A 120 -1.79 -7.22 -13.13
C VAL A 120 -1.23 -6.00 -12.42
N ALA A 121 -1.34 -4.85 -13.08
CA ALA A 121 -1.18 -3.52 -12.51
C ALA A 121 -2.34 -2.67 -13.03
N ALA A 122 -3.37 -2.46 -12.22
CA ALA A 122 -4.62 -1.83 -12.65
C ALA A 122 -5.15 -0.87 -11.59
N GLY A 123 -5.93 0.11 -12.03
CA GLY A 123 -6.59 1.07 -11.16
C GLY A 123 -5.62 2.04 -10.49
N ALA A 124 -5.76 2.11 -9.20
CA ALA A 124 -4.98 3.03 -8.39
C ALA A 124 -3.51 2.64 -8.26
#